data_0cb3237c2a50ec3353324077f3dee680
#
_entry.id   0cb3237c2a50ec3353324077f3dee680
#
_cell.length_a   1.000
_cell.length_b   1.000
_cell.length_c   1.000
_cell.angle_alpha   90.00
_cell.angle_beta   90.00
_cell.angle_gamma   90.00
#
_symmetry.space_group_name_H-M   'P 1'
#
loop_
_entity.id
_entity.type
_entity.pdbx_description
1 polymer ?
#
loop_
_entity_poly.entity_id
_entity_poly.type
_entity_poly.pdbx_seq_one_letter_code
_entity_poly.pdbx_strand_id
1 'polypeptide(L)'
;MKLVASLVIMLAAASAATAWRAAAVSRASEAAFPPEGQFITVDRTRIHAVVAGAGPDIVLIHGASGSARDFTFSLLPRLAKDYRVIAFDRPGFGWSDPVASPEALAPQSATL
;
A
#
# COMPACT_ATOMS: atom_id res chain seq x y z
N MET A 1 -38.80 -13.77 -18.38
CA MET A 1 -38.56 -12.63 -17.51
C MET A 1 -38.14 -13.03 -16.08
N LYS A 2 -38.88 -13.93 -15.40
CA LYS A 2 -38.57 -14.34 -14.01
C LYS A 2 -37.19 -14.99 -13.87
N LEU A 3 -36.73 -15.84 -14.78
CA LEU A 3 -35.42 -16.49 -14.74
C LEU A 3 -34.26 -15.49 -14.90
N VAL A 4 -34.44 -14.51 -15.77
CA VAL A 4 -33.42 -13.45 -15.97
C VAL A 4 -33.29 -12.59 -14.71
N ALA A 5 -34.43 -12.20 -14.12
CA ALA A 5 -34.43 -11.44 -12.86
C ALA A 5 -33.77 -12.22 -11.72
N SER A 6 -34.07 -13.52 -11.59
CA SER A 6 -33.42 -14.37 -10.56
C SER A 6 -31.90 -14.49 -10.77
N LEU A 7 -31.46 -14.63 -12.02
CA LEU A 7 -30.03 -14.68 -12.33
C LEU A 7 -29.32 -13.37 -11.99
N VAL A 8 -29.93 -12.23 -12.32
CA VAL A 8 -29.37 -10.91 -11.99
C VAL A 8 -29.27 -10.71 -10.48
N ILE A 9 -30.30 -11.12 -9.72
CA ILE A 9 -30.29 -11.04 -8.26
C ILE A 9 -29.17 -11.92 -7.68
N MET A 10 -29.00 -13.14 -8.17
CA MET A 10 -27.94 -14.04 -7.71
C MET A 10 -26.55 -13.48 -8.00
N LEU A 11 -26.33 -12.93 -9.19
CA LEU A 11 -25.05 -12.29 -9.54
C LEU A 11 -24.77 -11.07 -8.67
N ALA A 12 -25.77 -10.24 -8.43
CA ALA A 12 -25.63 -9.09 -7.53
C ALA A 12 -25.31 -9.52 -6.09
N ALA A 13 -25.99 -10.54 -5.58
CA ALA A 13 -25.73 -11.08 -4.25
C ALA A 13 -24.32 -11.69 -4.14
N ALA A 14 -23.87 -12.43 -5.16
CA ALA A 14 -22.53 -12.99 -5.21
C ALA A 14 -21.45 -11.88 -5.26
N SER A 15 -21.69 -10.83 -6.06
CA SER A 15 -20.77 -9.67 -6.12
C SER A 15 -20.71 -8.92 -4.79
N ALA A 16 -21.84 -8.72 -4.13
CA ALA A 16 -21.89 -8.09 -2.81
C ALA A 16 -21.17 -8.94 -1.74
N ALA A 17 -21.36 -10.26 -1.77
CA ALA A 17 -20.71 -11.18 -0.85
C ALA A 17 -19.18 -11.20 -1.05
N THR A 18 -18.71 -11.20 -2.30
CA THR A 18 -17.26 -11.15 -2.60
C THR A 18 -16.65 -9.81 -2.18
N ALA A 19 -17.31 -8.70 -2.44
CA ALA A 19 -16.87 -7.37 -2.00
C ALA A 19 -16.82 -7.27 -0.47
N TRP A 20 -17.83 -7.79 0.22
CA TRP A 20 -17.85 -7.82 1.68
C TRP A 20 -16.70 -8.67 2.26
N ARG A 21 -16.47 -9.88 1.69
CA ARG A 21 -15.34 -10.72 2.11
C ARG A 21 -14.00 -10.04 1.87
N ALA A 22 -13.80 -9.41 0.72
CA ALA A 22 -12.58 -8.67 0.40
C ALA A 22 -12.35 -7.55 1.42
N ALA A 23 -13.38 -6.74 1.71
CA ALA A 23 -13.29 -5.68 2.71
C ALA A 23 -13.03 -6.21 4.14
N ALA A 24 -13.59 -7.36 4.50
CA ALA A 24 -13.36 -7.99 5.80
C ALA A 24 -11.90 -8.49 5.93
N VAL A 25 -11.37 -9.13 4.88
CA VAL A 25 -9.97 -9.59 4.83
C VAL A 25 -9.01 -8.40 4.90
N SER A 26 -9.25 -7.33 4.13
CA SER A 26 -8.44 -6.12 4.19
C SER A 26 -8.40 -5.53 5.59
N ARG A 27 -9.55 -5.35 6.23
CA ARG A 27 -9.62 -4.81 7.60
C ARG A 27 -8.92 -5.70 8.62
N ALA A 28 -9.06 -7.02 8.51
CA ALA A 28 -8.36 -7.96 9.38
C ALA A 28 -6.83 -7.88 9.19
N SER A 29 -6.37 -7.77 7.95
CA SER A 29 -4.96 -7.59 7.60
C SER A 29 -4.41 -6.27 8.13
N GLU A 30 -5.14 -5.16 7.95
CA GLU A 30 -4.78 -3.85 8.47
C GLU A 30 -4.67 -3.84 10.00
N ALA A 31 -5.59 -4.51 10.69
CA ALA A 31 -5.57 -4.61 12.14
C ALA A 31 -4.40 -5.49 12.65
N ALA A 32 -4.07 -6.56 11.92
CA ALA A 32 -2.97 -7.46 12.27
C ALA A 32 -1.58 -6.85 11.98
N PHE A 33 -1.51 -5.94 11.00
CA PHE A 33 -0.27 -5.33 10.54
C PHE A 33 -0.40 -3.80 10.44
N PRO A 34 -0.52 -3.09 11.58
CA PRO A 34 -0.64 -1.63 11.57
C PRO A 34 0.58 -0.97 10.91
N PRO A 35 0.46 0.28 10.42
CA PRO A 35 1.57 0.99 9.81
C PRO A 35 2.69 1.22 10.83
N GLU A 36 3.90 0.89 10.41
CA GLU A 36 5.14 1.22 11.12
C GLU A 36 5.69 2.53 10.55
N GLY A 37 6.27 3.40 11.38
CA GLY A 37 6.88 4.63 10.86
C GLY A 37 5.94 5.82 10.83
N GLN A 38 5.92 6.57 9.74
CA GLN A 38 5.27 7.88 9.67
C GLN A 38 4.55 8.11 8.35
N PHE A 39 3.63 9.09 8.34
CA PHE A 39 3.00 9.58 7.13
C PHE A 39 3.56 10.97 6.78
N ILE A 40 3.91 11.15 5.52
CA ILE A 40 4.31 12.43 4.94
C ILE A 40 3.33 12.81 3.83
N THR A 41 3.12 14.10 3.60
CA THR A 41 2.25 14.57 2.51
C THR A 41 3.11 15.16 1.41
N VAL A 42 2.99 14.60 0.20
CA VAL A 42 3.67 15.07 -1.01
C VAL A 42 2.58 15.37 -2.03
N ASP A 43 2.51 16.60 -2.50
CA ASP A 43 1.51 17.07 -3.48
C ASP A 43 0.07 16.62 -3.15
N ARG A 44 -0.35 16.79 -1.89
CA ARG A 44 -1.65 16.39 -1.34
C ARG A 44 -1.90 14.87 -1.26
N THR A 45 -0.92 14.05 -1.61
CA THR A 45 -0.96 12.59 -1.44
C THR A 45 -0.25 12.21 -0.15
N ARG A 46 -0.92 11.47 0.70
CA ARG A 46 -0.36 10.96 1.96
C ARG A 46 0.44 9.69 1.66
N ILE A 47 1.73 9.73 1.96
CA ILE A 47 2.68 8.65 1.74
C ILE A 47 3.13 8.08 3.08
N HIS A 48 3.04 6.78 3.23
CA HIS A 48 3.59 6.04 4.35
C HIS A 48 5.06 5.75 4.12
N ALA A 49 5.90 6.04 5.13
CA ALA A 49 7.33 5.80 5.06
C ALA A 49 7.89 5.31 6.41
N VAL A 50 8.85 4.42 6.34
CA VAL A 50 9.66 3.98 7.48
C VAL A 50 11.06 4.52 7.28
N VAL A 51 11.53 5.30 8.24
CA VAL A 51 12.86 5.92 8.22
C VAL A 51 13.65 5.43 9.44
N ALA A 52 14.87 4.94 9.22
CA ALA A 52 15.74 4.47 10.30
C ALA A 52 17.22 4.73 9.98
N GLY A 53 18.03 4.82 11.05
CA GLY A 53 19.47 5.05 10.95
C GLY A 53 19.84 6.50 10.73
N ALA A 54 21.14 6.72 10.53
CA ALA A 54 21.75 8.03 10.26
C ALA A 54 22.94 7.84 9.33
N GLY A 55 23.30 8.88 8.59
CA GLY A 55 24.38 8.86 7.60
C GLY A 55 23.89 9.19 6.20
N PRO A 56 24.59 8.73 5.16
CA PRO A 56 24.14 8.90 3.78
C PRO A 56 22.78 8.26 3.52
N ASP A 57 21.96 8.88 2.65
CA ASP A 57 20.61 8.43 2.37
C ASP A 57 20.58 7.21 1.44
N ILE A 58 19.78 6.21 1.81
CA ILE A 58 19.38 5.09 0.95
C ILE A 58 17.86 5.06 0.88
N VAL A 59 17.31 5.06 -0.33
CA VAL A 59 15.88 4.92 -0.58
C VAL A 59 15.59 3.52 -1.10
N LEU A 60 14.64 2.84 -0.45
CA LEU A 60 14.18 1.50 -0.81
C LEU A 60 12.80 1.57 -1.43
N ILE A 61 12.67 1.08 -2.66
CA ILE A 61 11.45 1.10 -3.46
C ILE A 61 11.00 -0.33 -3.72
N HIS A 62 9.79 -0.67 -3.25
CA HIS A 62 9.24 -2.01 -3.43
C HIS A 62 8.71 -2.28 -4.85
N GLY A 63 8.58 -3.54 -5.21
CA GLY A 63 8.03 -4.00 -6.49
C GLY A 63 6.50 -3.87 -6.59
N ALA A 64 5.93 -4.37 -7.70
CA ALA A 64 4.52 -4.20 -8.05
C ALA A 64 3.52 -4.79 -7.03
N SER A 65 3.90 -5.84 -6.31
CA SER A 65 3.04 -6.53 -5.32
C SER A 65 3.55 -6.35 -3.89
N GLY A 66 4.51 -5.46 -3.66
CA GLY A 66 5.16 -5.28 -2.37
C GLY A 66 4.67 -4.07 -1.60
N SER A 67 5.35 -3.81 -0.50
CA SER A 67 5.20 -2.65 0.37
C SER A 67 6.53 -2.32 1.06
N ALA A 68 6.62 -1.20 1.77
CA ALA A 68 7.77 -0.88 2.61
C ALA A 68 8.11 -2.01 3.60
N ARG A 69 7.11 -2.80 4.00
CA ARG A 69 7.27 -3.93 4.91
C ARG A 69 8.19 -5.03 4.37
N ASP A 70 8.36 -5.16 3.05
CA ASP A 70 9.31 -6.10 2.45
C ASP A 70 10.75 -5.87 2.91
N PHE A 71 11.04 -4.66 3.35
CA PHE A 71 12.37 -4.24 3.80
C PHE A 71 12.51 -4.17 5.33
N THR A 72 11.40 -3.87 6.05
CA THR A 72 11.47 -3.51 7.48
C THR A 72 11.91 -4.65 8.37
N PHE A 73 11.61 -5.91 8.02
CA PHE A 73 11.94 -7.05 8.87
C PHE A 73 13.41 -7.49 8.81
N SER A 74 14.17 -7.13 7.77
CA SER A 74 15.55 -7.61 7.60
C SER A 74 16.50 -6.58 7.01
N LEU A 75 16.23 -6.08 5.80
CA LEU A 75 17.17 -5.25 5.04
C LEU A 75 17.35 -3.87 5.69
N LEU A 76 16.25 -3.20 6.03
CA LEU A 76 16.27 -1.86 6.62
C LEU A 76 17.08 -1.80 7.92
N PRO A 77 16.88 -2.66 8.94
CA PRO A 77 17.67 -2.60 10.16
C PRO A 77 19.16 -2.94 9.99
N ARG A 78 19.50 -3.65 8.92
CA ARG A 78 20.91 -3.93 8.59
C ARG A 78 21.60 -2.71 8.00
N LEU A 79 20.95 -2.05 7.04
CA LEU A 79 21.47 -0.84 6.41
C LEU A 79 21.46 0.36 7.36
N ALA A 80 20.49 0.43 8.27
CA ALA A 80 20.35 1.53 9.23
C ALA A 80 21.51 1.65 10.23
N LYS A 81 22.45 0.71 10.24
CA LYS A 81 23.67 0.78 11.04
C LYS A 81 24.65 1.86 10.52
N ASP A 82 24.66 2.04 9.20
CA ASP A 82 25.65 2.89 8.53
C ASP A 82 25.00 3.99 7.67
N TYR A 83 23.68 3.89 7.43
CA TYR A 83 22.93 4.75 6.52
C TYR A 83 21.65 5.26 7.13
N ARG A 84 21.17 6.41 6.64
CA ARG A 84 19.77 6.79 6.82
C ARG A 84 18.93 6.12 5.74
N VAL A 85 18.13 5.14 6.13
CA VAL A 85 17.34 4.32 5.21
C VAL A 85 15.89 4.81 5.20
N ILE A 86 15.35 5.04 4.02
CA ILE A 86 13.99 5.47 3.79
C ILE A 86 13.30 4.40 2.94
N ALA A 87 12.38 3.65 3.54
CA ALA A 87 11.50 2.71 2.83
C ALA A 87 10.10 3.30 2.83
N PHE A 88 9.45 3.41 1.67
CA PHE A 88 8.11 3.97 1.60
C PHE A 88 7.19 3.09 0.74
N ASP A 89 5.90 3.18 1.02
CA ASP A 89 4.85 2.60 0.18
C ASP A 89 4.62 3.51 -1.01
N ARG A 90 4.75 2.97 -2.23
CA ARG A 90 4.43 3.73 -3.44
C ARG A 90 2.95 4.15 -3.43
N PRO A 91 2.59 5.28 -4.07
CA PRO A 91 1.19 5.72 -4.15
C PRO A 91 0.24 4.61 -4.57
N GLY A 92 -0.85 4.40 -3.81
CA GLY A 92 -1.83 3.35 -4.04
C GLY A 92 -1.43 1.95 -3.56
N PHE A 93 -0.28 1.82 -2.87
CA PHE A 93 0.18 0.57 -2.27
C PHE A 93 0.33 0.72 -0.76
N GLY A 94 0.28 -0.42 -0.05
CA GLY A 94 0.42 -0.46 1.39
C GLY A 94 -0.51 0.53 2.10
N TRP A 95 0.09 1.44 2.86
CA TRP A 95 -0.62 2.47 3.62
C TRP A 95 -0.63 3.85 2.95
N SER A 96 -0.06 3.98 1.75
CA SER A 96 -0.07 5.23 0.98
C SER A 96 -1.37 5.44 0.22
N ASP A 97 -1.84 6.69 0.19
CA ASP A 97 -3.02 7.05 -0.57
C ASP A 97 -2.78 6.90 -2.09
N PRO A 98 -3.80 6.59 -2.88
CA PRO A 98 -3.68 6.51 -4.33
C PRO A 98 -3.56 7.90 -4.96
N VAL A 99 -2.88 7.96 -6.10
CA VAL A 99 -2.94 9.10 -7.03
C VAL A 99 -3.95 8.83 -8.15
N ALA A 100 -4.30 9.86 -8.92
CA ALA A 100 -5.35 9.78 -9.94
C ALA A 100 -5.12 8.68 -11.00
N SER A 101 -3.87 8.29 -11.24
CA SER A 101 -3.51 7.23 -12.18
C SER A 101 -2.33 6.43 -11.61
N PRO A 102 -2.58 5.51 -10.66
CA PRO A 102 -1.52 4.82 -9.93
C PRO A 102 -0.62 3.93 -10.79
N GLU A 103 -1.09 3.46 -11.94
CA GLU A 103 -0.29 2.68 -12.87
C GLU A 103 0.59 3.54 -13.79
N ALA A 104 0.32 4.84 -13.91
CA ALA A 104 1.12 5.73 -14.73
C ALA A 104 2.46 6.07 -14.04
N LEU A 105 3.55 5.96 -14.78
CA LEU A 105 4.89 6.23 -14.21
C LEU A 105 5.08 7.71 -13.80
N ALA A 106 4.52 8.64 -14.58
CA ALA A 106 4.68 10.07 -14.31
C ALA A 106 4.08 10.52 -12.96
N PRO A 107 2.82 10.19 -12.60
CA PRO A 107 2.27 10.51 -11.29
C PRO A 107 3.02 9.84 -10.13
N GLN A 108 3.50 8.62 -10.32
CA GLN A 108 4.26 7.92 -9.27
C GLN A 108 5.63 8.56 -9.06
N SER A 109 6.34 8.89 -10.13
CA SER A 109 7.68 9.49 -10.04
C SER A 109 7.67 10.91 -9.48
N ALA A 110 6.60 11.67 -9.69
CA ALA A 110 6.45 13.02 -9.12
C ALA A 110 6.26 13.01 -7.60
N THR A 111 5.91 11.85 -7.01
CA THR A 111 5.69 11.70 -5.57
C THR A 111 6.93 11.14 -4.85
N LEU A 112 7.93 10.68 -5.60
CA LEU A 112 9.21 10.17 -5.08
C LEU A 112 10.24 11.28 -4.92
#